data_9a46cb7b999235354221f04c2ad7f3aa
#
_entry.id   9a46cb7b999235354221f04c2ad7f3aa
#
_cell.length_a   1.000
_cell.length_b   1.000
_cell.length_c   1.000
_cell.angle_alpha   90.00
_cell.angle_beta   90.00
_cell.angle_gamma   90.00
#
_symmetry.space_group_name_H-M   'P 1'
#
loop_
_entity.id
_entity.type
_entity.pdbx_description
1 polymer ?
#
loop_
_entity_poly.entity_id
_entity_poly.type
_entity_poly.pdbx_seq_one_letter_code
_entity_poly.pdbx_strand_id
1 'polypeptide(L)'
;MEMLVEEIVDAPAAGLVLPLPSDPRLKRLTDALMADPSMRLTLTEWGRQVGATERTLIRLFLRETGLRFSEWHDRLLLAEAVRGLANGLGNERLAETLGFASGDSFGHWFRRVTGCSPRGFIDRLNFDDERLRLSVSFDRLSGDILHRESVHT
;
A
#
# COMPACT_ATOMS: atom_id res chain seq x y z
N MET A 1 -2.67 24.81 10.66
CA MET A 1 -3.48 24.06 9.66
C MET A 1 -2.50 23.32 8.78
N GLU A 2 -2.16 22.09 9.18
CA GLU A 2 -1.20 21.24 8.48
C GLU A 2 -1.96 20.45 7.41
N MET A 3 -1.61 20.68 6.17
CA MET A 3 -2.11 19.84 5.07
C MET A 3 -1.40 18.49 5.16
N LEU A 4 -2.17 17.46 5.51
CA LEU A 4 -1.76 16.07 5.30
C LEU A 4 -1.64 15.87 3.80
N VAL A 5 -0.43 15.81 3.31
CA VAL A 5 -0.18 15.37 1.92
C VAL A 5 -0.31 13.85 1.94
N GLU A 6 -1.50 13.39 1.61
CA GLU A 6 -1.73 11.97 1.39
C GLU A 6 -1.15 11.60 0.03
N GLU A 7 -0.04 10.89 0.02
CA GLU A 7 0.43 10.25 -1.20
C GLU A 7 -0.45 9.03 -1.46
N ILE A 8 -1.34 9.16 -2.43
CA ILE A 8 -2.08 8.01 -2.95
C ILE A 8 -1.07 7.14 -3.68
N VAL A 9 -0.67 6.07 -3.03
CA VAL A 9 0.05 5.00 -3.71
C VAL A 9 -0.95 4.41 -4.70
N ASP A 10 -0.72 4.67 -5.97
CA ASP A 10 -1.54 4.16 -7.07
C ASP A 10 -1.38 2.63 -7.14
N ALA A 11 -2.06 1.95 -6.22
CA ALA A 11 -2.16 0.51 -6.19
C ALA A 11 -3.57 0.12 -6.62
N PRO A 12 -3.73 -0.97 -7.40
CA PRO A 12 -5.06 -1.43 -7.83
C PRO A 12 -5.99 -1.82 -6.67
N ALA A 13 -5.49 -1.86 -5.44
CA ALA A 13 -6.30 -2.00 -4.23
C ALA A 13 -6.74 -0.60 -3.76
N ALA A 14 -7.95 -0.21 -4.09
CA ALA A 14 -8.57 1.01 -3.60
C ALA A 14 -8.50 1.08 -2.07
N GLY A 15 -7.79 2.09 -1.53
CA GLY A 15 -7.78 2.39 -0.10
C GLY A 15 -6.46 2.21 0.66
N LEU A 16 -5.36 1.88 0.00
CA LEU A 16 -4.04 1.90 0.64
C LEU A 16 -3.51 3.35 0.69
N VAL A 17 -3.99 4.11 1.66
CA VAL A 17 -3.50 5.45 1.94
C VAL A 17 -2.39 5.35 2.98
N LEU A 18 -1.22 5.89 2.65
CA LEU A 18 -0.09 6.02 3.56
C LEU A 18 0.02 7.47 4.01
N PRO A 19 -0.42 7.83 5.25
CA PRO A 19 -0.30 9.19 5.73
C PRO A 19 1.16 9.56 5.95
N LEU A 20 1.59 10.71 5.42
CA LEU A 20 2.95 11.19 5.54
C LEU A 20 3.06 12.25 6.64
N PRO A 21 4.05 12.13 7.54
CA PRO A 21 4.28 13.12 8.58
C PRO A 21 4.97 14.37 8.04
N SER A 22 4.76 15.50 8.72
CA SER A 22 5.39 16.78 8.41
C SER A 22 6.58 17.12 9.31
N ASP A 23 6.65 16.56 10.52
CA ASP A 23 7.80 16.78 11.42
C ASP A 23 9.09 16.30 10.75
N PRO A 24 10.16 17.11 10.69
CA PRO A 24 11.39 16.76 9.98
C PRO A 24 12.05 15.48 10.45
N ARG A 25 11.92 15.13 11.73
CA ARG A 25 12.47 13.88 12.30
C ARG A 25 11.71 12.66 11.79
N LEU A 26 10.39 12.72 11.83
CA LEU A 26 9.54 11.67 11.28
C LEU A 26 9.67 11.56 9.76
N LYS A 27 9.76 12.69 9.07
CA LYS A 27 9.94 12.71 7.62
C LYS A 27 11.24 12.00 7.21
N ARG A 28 12.36 12.24 7.90
CA ARG A 28 13.61 11.51 7.65
C ARG A 28 13.46 10.00 7.85
N LEU A 29 12.75 9.58 8.90
CA LEU A 29 12.48 8.18 9.19
C LEU A 29 11.61 7.54 8.09
N THR A 30 10.51 8.18 7.75
CA THR A 30 9.58 7.65 6.73
C THR A 30 10.18 7.67 5.33
N ASP A 31 10.95 8.70 4.95
CA ASP A 31 11.66 8.75 3.68
C ASP A 31 12.69 7.62 3.57
N ALA A 32 13.43 7.32 4.65
CA ALA A 32 14.38 6.23 4.68
C ALA A 32 13.69 4.86 4.50
N LEU A 33 12.56 4.63 5.17
CA LEU A 33 11.78 3.40 5.02
C LEU A 33 11.14 3.28 3.64
N MET A 34 10.67 4.37 3.04
CA MET A 34 10.14 4.34 1.68
C MET A 34 11.23 4.04 0.65
N ALA A 35 12.46 4.50 0.89
CA ALA A 35 13.61 4.17 0.05
C ALA A 35 14.05 2.71 0.19
N ASP A 36 13.98 2.16 1.41
CA ASP A 36 14.30 0.76 1.71
C ASP A 36 13.29 0.18 2.73
N PRO A 37 12.18 -0.39 2.26
CA PRO A 37 11.15 -0.96 3.13
C PRO A 37 11.64 -2.16 3.97
N SER A 38 12.77 -2.76 3.61
CA SER A 38 13.35 -3.91 4.31
C SER A 38 14.00 -3.58 5.66
N MET A 39 14.23 -2.30 5.95
CA MET A 39 14.86 -1.87 7.20
C MET A 39 14.04 -2.27 8.42
N ARG A 40 14.70 -2.85 9.41
CA ARG A 40 14.09 -3.36 10.65
C ARG A 40 14.75 -2.74 11.88
N LEU A 41 14.75 -1.42 11.95
CA LEU A 41 15.21 -0.68 13.11
C LEU A 41 14.08 -0.53 14.14
N THR A 42 14.44 -0.64 15.43
CA THR A 42 13.53 -0.27 16.51
C THR A 42 13.33 1.24 16.57
N LEU A 43 12.27 1.71 17.22
CA LEU A 43 12.07 3.15 17.43
C LEU A 43 13.20 3.79 18.24
N THR A 44 13.83 3.05 19.15
CA THR A 44 15.00 3.53 19.88
C THR A 44 16.18 3.78 18.93
N GLU A 45 16.44 2.87 18.02
CA GLU A 45 17.49 3.00 16.99
C GLU A 45 17.18 4.14 16.02
N TRP A 46 15.94 4.25 15.56
CA TRP A 46 15.49 5.38 14.75
C TRP A 46 15.67 6.71 15.49
N GLY A 47 15.33 6.74 16.78
CA GLY A 47 15.50 7.92 17.61
C GLY A 47 16.92 8.44 17.65
N ARG A 48 17.89 7.53 17.71
CA ARG A 48 19.32 7.89 17.65
C ARG A 48 19.71 8.53 16.31
N GLN A 49 19.11 8.08 15.21
CA GLN A 49 19.40 8.62 13.89
C GLN A 49 18.74 9.98 13.63
N VAL A 50 17.53 10.19 14.13
CA VAL A 50 16.74 11.40 13.84
C VAL A 50 16.78 12.43 14.99
N GLY A 51 17.43 12.11 16.10
CA GLY A 51 17.57 13.02 17.24
C GLY A 51 16.31 13.16 18.09
N ALA A 52 15.63 12.04 18.37
CA ALA A 52 14.45 12.00 19.23
C ALA A 52 14.46 10.76 20.12
N THR A 53 13.74 10.81 21.23
CA THR A 53 13.51 9.63 22.07
C THR A 53 12.42 8.75 21.46
N GLU A 54 12.43 7.45 21.79
CA GLU A 54 11.37 6.53 21.43
C GLU A 54 9.99 7.08 21.80
N ARG A 55 9.82 7.57 23.02
CA ARG A 55 8.58 8.15 23.52
C ARG A 55 8.12 9.33 22.68
N THR A 56 9.05 10.20 22.27
CA THR A 56 8.74 11.32 21.37
C THR A 56 8.26 10.83 20.01
N LEU A 57 8.92 9.83 19.44
CA LEU A 57 8.54 9.25 18.15
C LEU A 57 7.16 8.60 18.21
N ILE A 58 6.85 7.82 19.23
CA ILE A 58 5.54 7.20 19.43
C ILE A 58 4.44 8.28 19.42
N ARG A 59 4.63 9.33 20.22
CA ARG A 59 3.65 10.41 20.32
C ARG A 59 3.47 11.17 19.01
N LEU A 60 4.57 11.47 18.32
CA LEU A 60 4.54 12.20 17.05
C LEU A 60 3.87 11.38 15.95
N PHE A 61 4.16 10.09 15.83
CA PHE A 61 3.50 9.22 14.87
C PHE A 61 1.99 9.19 15.04
N LEU A 62 1.51 8.96 16.26
CA LEU A 62 0.07 8.97 16.55
C LEU A 62 -0.56 10.32 16.25
N ARG A 63 0.08 11.43 16.62
CA ARG A 63 -0.44 12.75 16.39
C ARG A 63 -0.53 13.13 14.91
N GLU A 64 0.51 12.82 14.14
CA GLU A 64 0.60 13.25 12.74
C GLU A 64 -0.02 12.31 11.74
N THR A 65 0.03 10.99 12.00
CA THR A 65 -0.48 9.98 11.07
C THR A 65 -1.74 9.28 11.54
N GLY A 66 -2.09 9.37 12.82
CA GLY A 66 -3.16 8.59 13.43
C GLY A 66 -2.83 7.10 13.60
N LEU A 67 -1.60 6.69 13.27
CA LEU A 67 -1.15 5.31 13.29
C LEU A 67 0.01 5.12 14.26
N ARG A 68 0.14 3.92 14.79
CA ARG A 68 1.39 3.48 15.42
C ARG A 68 2.45 3.26 14.34
N PHE A 69 3.73 3.35 14.72
CA PHE A 69 4.83 3.11 13.80
C PHE A 69 4.75 1.74 13.11
N SER A 70 4.42 0.69 13.87
CA SER A 70 4.27 -0.67 13.32
C SER A 70 3.14 -0.77 12.29
N GLU A 71 2.03 -0.12 12.54
CA GLU A 71 0.88 -0.07 11.61
C GLU A 71 1.24 0.70 10.34
N TRP A 72 1.94 1.81 10.47
CA TRP A 72 2.42 2.59 9.33
C TRP A 72 3.40 1.77 8.48
N HIS A 73 4.35 1.09 9.13
CA HIS A 73 5.32 0.22 8.45
C HIS A 73 4.63 -0.97 7.75
N ASP A 74 3.68 -1.61 8.41
CA ASP A 74 2.87 -2.69 7.78
C ASP A 74 2.12 -2.19 6.54
N ARG A 75 1.57 -0.98 6.57
CA ARG A 75 0.92 -0.38 5.38
C ARG A 75 1.90 -0.12 4.24
N LEU A 76 3.10 0.38 4.54
CA LEU A 76 4.15 0.56 3.54
C LEU A 76 4.54 -0.78 2.92
N LEU A 77 4.82 -1.80 3.74
CA LEU A 77 5.16 -3.14 3.27
C LEU A 77 4.03 -3.74 2.43
N LEU A 78 2.78 -3.54 2.82
CA LEU A 78 1.63 -4.03 2.07
C LEU A 78 1.51 -3.35 0.70
N ALA A 79 1.69 -2.04 0.61
CA ALA A 79 1.68 -1.32 -0.65
C ALA A 79 2.77 -1.84 -1.61
N GLU A 80 3.99 -2.05 -1.11
CA GLU A 80 5.08 -2.60 -1.90
C GLU A 80 4.83 -4.07 -2.29
N ALA A 81 4.27 -4.87 -1.38
CA ALA A 81 3.90 -6.25 -1.67
C ALA A 81 2.84 -6.35 -2.77
N VAL A 82 1.78 -5.57 -2.70
CA VAL A 82 0.71 -5.53 -3.72
C VAL A 82 1.26 -5.09 -5.07
N ARG A 83 2.12 -4.08 -5.10
CA ARG A 83 2.79 -3.64 -6.32
C ARG A 83 3.66 -4.74 -6.93
N GLY A 84 4.46 -5.42 -6.11
CA GLY A 84 5.29 -6.54 -6.55
C GLY A 84 4.48 -7.72 -7.06
N LEU A 85 3.41 -8.10 -6.36
CA LEU A 85 2.50 -9.16 -6.80
C LEU A 85 1.81 -8.82 -8.13
N ALA A 86 1.36 -7.58 -8.30
CA ALA A 86 0.78 -7.11 -9.55
C ALA A 86 1.78 -7.16 -10.72
N ASN A 87 3.07 -7.00 -10.44
CA ASN A 87 4.16 -7.14 -11.41
C ASN A 87 4.65 -8.60 -11.59
N GLY A 88 3.99 -9.57 -10.99
CA GLY A 88 4.28 -10.98 -11.14
C GLY A 88 5.42 -11.52 -10.26
N LEU A 89 5.84 -10.77 -9.23
CA LEU A 89 6.86 -11.25 -8.30
C LEU A 89 6.31 -12.35 -7.39
N GLY A 90 7.11 -13.39 -7.18
CA GLY A 90 6.78 -14.47 -6.27
C GLY A 90 7.13 -14.16 -4.80
N ASN A 91 6.64 -15.00 -3.89
CA ASN A 91 6.81 -14.81 -2.44
C ASN A 91 8.27 -14.74 -2.00
N GLU A 92 9.15 -15.57 -2.55
CA GLU A 92 10.59 -15.55 -2.20
C GLU A 92 11.25 -14.23 -2.58
N ARG A 93 10.97 -13.73 -3.77
CA ARG A 93 11.51 -12.44 -4.23
C ARG A 93 10.98 -11.27 -3.41
N LEU A 94 9.71 -11.29 -3.08
CA LEU A 94 9.11 -10.28 -2.22
C LEU A 94 9.65 -10.34 -0.79
N ALA A 95 9.87 -11.55 -0.25
CA ALA A 95 10.50 -11.72 1.06
C ALA A 95 11.91 -11.08 1.09
N GLU A 96 12.73 -11.33 0.08
CA GLU A 96 14.06 -10.71 -0.04
C GLU A 96 13.95 -9.18 -0.08
N THR A 97 13.10 -8.66 -0.94
CA THR A 97 12.95 -7.21 -1.16
C THR A 97 12.40 -6.48 0.06
N LEU A 98 11.49 -7.11 0.80
CA LEU A 98 10.80 -6.52 1.94
C LEU A 98 11.39 -6.89 3.30
N GLY A 99 12.47 -7.69 3.33
CA GLY A 99 13.21 -8.01 4.54
C GLY A 99 12.58 -9.11 5.41
N PHE A 100 11.81 -10.02 4.82
CA PHE A 100 11.33 -11.22 5.49
C PHE A 100 12.35 -12.35 5.39
N ALA A 101 12.34 -13.26 6.37
CA ALA A 101 13.29 -14.35 6.42
C ALA A 101 13.12 -15.37 5.29
N SER A 102 11.87 -15.54 4.80
CA SER A 102 11.52 -16.50 3.75
C SER A 102 10.21 -16.11 3.09
N GLY A 103 9.91 -16.73 1.94
CA GLY A 103 8.61 -16.62 1.29
C GLY A 103 7.44 -17.06 2.17
N ASP A 104 7.64 -18.08 3.01
CA ASP A 104 6.65 -18.53 3.98
C ASP A 104 6.38 -17.47 5.05
N SER A 105 7.42 -16.84 5.59
CA SER A 105 7.27 -15.74 6.55
C SER A 105 6.51 -14.56 5.95
N PHE A 106 6.81 -14.20 4.72
CA PHE A 106 6.08 -13.19 3.96
C PHE A 106 4.61 -13.59 3.78
N GLY A 107 4.33 -14.81 3.36
CA GLY A 107 2.97 -15.32 3.18
C GLY A 107 2.14 -15.29 4.46
N HIS A 108 2.73 -15.68 5.60
CA HIS A 108 2.08 -15.61 6.91
C HIS A 108 1.76 -14.17 7.33
N TRP A 109 2.70 -13.25 7.17
CA TRP A 109 2.49 -11.83 7.44
C TRP A 109 1.39 -11.26 6.53
N PHE A 110 1.44 -11.54 5.23
CA PHE A 110 0.46 -11.05 4.25
C PHE A 110 -0.95 -11.52 4.59
N ARG A 111 -1.11 -12.80 4.93
CA ARG A 111 -2.39 -13.37 5.37
C ARG A 111 -2.90 -12.72 6.66
N ARG A 112 -2.03 -12.45 7.63
CA ARG A 112 -2.39 -11.77 8.87
C ARG A 112 -2.91 -10.36 8.61
N VAL A 113 -2.29 -9.62 7.70
CA VAL A 113 -2.63 -8.23 7.40
C VAL A 113 -3.84 -8.10 6.49
N THR A 114 -3.98 -8.97 5.50
CA THR A 114 -5.04 -8.88 4.47
C THR A 114 -6.19 -9.86 4.66
N GLY A 115 -6.00 -10.92 5.44
CA GLY A 115 -6.98 -12.01 5.60
C GLY A 115 -6.95 -13.06 4.49
N CYS A 116 -6.08 -12.93 3.49
CA CYS A 116 -5.94 -13.90 2.41
C CYS A 116 -4.48 -14.13 2.00
N SER A 117 -4.23 -15.24 1.29
CA SER A 117 -2.89 -15.52 0.76
C SER A 117 -2.52 -14.53 -0.35
N PRO A 118 -1.21 -14.30 -0.63
CA PRO A 118 -0.79 -13.46 -1.74
C PRO A 118 -1.40 -13.89 -3.08
N ARG A 119 -1.46 -15.18 -3.35
CA ARG A 119 -2.08 -15.73 -4.57
C ARG A 119 -3.58 -15.45 -4.62
N GLY A 120 -4.30 -15.70 -3.53
CA GLY A 120 -5.74 -15.43 -3.45
C GLY A 120 -6.06 -13.95 -3.59
N PHE A 121 -5.18 -13.08 -3.14
CA PHE A 121 -5.32 -11.63 -3.31
C PHE A 121 -5.22 -11.22 -4.79
N ILE A 122 -4.23 -11.73 -5.52
CA ILE A 122 -4.05 -11.47 -6.96
C ILE A 122 -5.23 -12.02 -7.77
N ASP A 123 -5.70 -13.22 -7.46
CA ASP A 123 -6.85 -13.82 -8.14
C ASP A 123 -8.10 -12.91 -8.01
N ARG A 124 -8.32 -12.31 -6.83
CA ARG A 124 -9.40 -11.35 -6.61
C ARG A 124 -9.23 -10.06 -7.40
N LEU A 125 -8.02 -9.49 -7.44
CA LEU A 125 -7.73 -8.29 -8.21
C LEU A 125 -7.97 -8.50 -9.71
N ASN A 126 -7.51 -9.61 -10.24
CA ASN A 126 -7.72 -9.96 -11.66
C ASN A 126 -9.21 -10.13 -11.98
N PHE A 127 -9.97 -10.73 -11.08
CA PHE A 127 -11.41 -10.91 -11.23
C PHE A 127 -12.17 -9.57 -11.22
N ASP A 128 -11.79 -8.66 -10.33
CA ASP A 128 -12.41 -7.32 -10.26
C ASP A 128 -12.03 -6.45 -11.47
N ASP A 129 -10.79 -6.51 -11.96
CA ASP A 129 -10.36 -5.81 -13.17
C ASP A 129 -11.11 -6.34 -14.41
N GLU A 130 -11.31 -7.64 -14.50
CA GLU A 130 -12.08 -8.26 -15.58
C GLU A 130 -13.56 -7.83 -15.55
N ARG A 131 -14.16 -7.75 -14.36
CA ARG A 131 -15.53 -7.22 -14.18
C ARG A 131 -15.63 -5.75 -14.57
N LEU A 132 -14.66 -4.93 -14.20
CA LEU A 132 -14.60 -3.52 -14.59
C LEU A 132 -14.46 -3.36 -16.10
N ARG A 133 -13.62 -4.16 -16.75
CA ARG A 133 -13.46 -4.15 -18.22
C ARG A 133 -14.74 -4.57 -18.93
N LEU A 134 -15.42 -5.59 -18.43
CA LEU A 134 -16.71 -6.05 -18.96
C LEU A 134 -17.80 -4.99 -18.79
N SER A 135 -17.85 -4.32 -17.63
CA SER A 135 -18.79 -3.23 -17.37
C SER A 135 -18.58 -2.05 -18.33
N VAL A 136 -17.33 -1.62 -18.52
CA VAL A 136 -16.99 -0.53 -19.46
C VAL A 136 -17.32 -0.91 -20.91
N SER A 137 -17.14 -2.17 -21.29
CA SER A 137 -17.51 -2.65 -22.64
C SER A 137 -19.01 -2.68 -22.84
N PHE A 138 -19.78 -3.00 -21.80
CA PHE A 138 -21.25 -3.02 -21.86
C PHE A 138 -21.84 -1.62 -22.01
N ASP A 139 -21.28 -0.62 -21.33
CA ASP A 139 -21.69 0.78 -21.43
C ASP A 139 -21.42 1.35 -22.83
N ARG A 140 -20.32 0.95 -23.48
CA ARG A 140 -20.04 1.33 -24.88
C ARG A 140 -21.04 0.73 -25.86
N LEU A 141 -21.44 -0.52 -25.66
CA LEU A 141 -22.42 -1.18 -26.52
C LEU A 141 -23.82 -0.59 -26.33
N SER A 142 -24.18 -0.21 -25.11
CA SER A 142 -25.49 0.44 -24.84
C SER A 142 -25.54 1.86 -25.36
N GLY A 143 -24.42 2.60 -25.39
CA GLY A 143 -24.35 3.94 -25.97
C GLY A 143 -24.55 3.97 -27.50
N ASP A 144 -24.04 2.97 -28.20
CA ASP A 144 -24.19 2.86 -29.67
C ASP A 144 -25.60 2.45 -30.11
N ILE A 145 -26.35 1.74 -29.29
CA ILE A 145 -27.72 1.31 -29.60
C ILE A 145 -28.69 2.49 -29.46
N LEU A 146 -28.49 3.39 -28.50
CA LEU A 146 -29.34 4.55 -28.27
C LEU A 146 -29.16 5.66 -29.35
N HIS A 147 -28.01 5.67 -30.04
CA HIS A 147 -27.77 6.66 -31.11
C HIS A 147 -28.30 6.24 -32.48
N ARG A 148 -28.70 4.98 -32.67
CA ARG A 148 -29.24 4.50 -33.95
C ARG A 148 -30.75 4.68 -34.12
N GLU A 149 -31.49 4.93 -33.04
CA GLU A 149 -32.95 5.10 -33.13
C GLU A 149 -33.42 6.55 -33.35
N SER A 150 -32.49 7.53 -33.37
CA SER A 150 -32.84 8.95 -33.55
C SER A 150 -32.73 9.48 -34.99
N VAL A 151 -32.51 8.63 -35.99
CA VAL A 151 -32.36 9.06 -37.39
C VAL A 151 -33.36 8.34 -38.27
N HIS A 152 -34.64 8.36 -37.92
CA HIS A 152 -35.72 8.09 -38.88
C HIS A 152 -37.01 8.79 -38.45
N THR A 153 -37.10 10.04 -38.80
CA THR A 153 -38.35 10.78 -39.13
C THR A 153 -38.02 11.85 -40.14
#